data_50a030fa77f435a4404f1baf9036ffd1
#
_entry.id   50a030fa77f435a4404f1baf9036ffd1
#
_cell.length_a   1.000
_cell.length_b   1.000
_cell.length_c   1.000
_cell.angle_alpha   90.00
_cell.angle_beta   90.00
_cell.angle_gamma   90.00
#
_symmetry.space_group_name_H-M   'P 1'
#
loop_
_entity.id
_entity.type
_entity.pdbx_description
1 polymer ?
#
loop_
_entity_poly.entity_id
_entity_poly.type
_entity_poly.pdbx_seq_one_letter_code
_entity_poly.pdbx_strand_id
1 'polypeptide(L)' 'MNIDFKQAKAIFEEYLNEYDREDEKIKLKIIHTYGVVKSAREIGHRMSLNEEDQQLAELIALLHDIGRFEQLRLY' A
#
# COMPACT_ATOMS: atom_id res chain seq x y z
N MET A 1 -8.04 5.43 15.36
CA MET A 1 -8.30 4.45 14.29
C MET A 1 -7.92 3.06 14.76
N ASN A 2 -8.80 2.09 14.54
CA ASN A 2 -8.63 0.75 15.12
C ASN A 2 -7.93 -0.25 14.19
N ILE A 3 -7.60 0.16 12.98
CA ILE A 3 -6.92 -0.71 12.02
C ILE A 3 -5.43 -0.34 12.01
N ASP A 4 -4.57 -1.31 12.30
CA ASP A 4 -3.13 -1.09 12.20
C ASP A 4 -2.66 -1.43 10.77
N PHE A 5 -1.42 -1.05 10.46
CA PHE A 5 -0.85 -1.27 9.14
C PHE A 5 -0.79 -2.77 8.79
N LYS A 6 -0.49 -3.61 9.75
CA LYS A 6 -0.38 -5.04 9.54
C LYS A 6 -1.71 -5.65 9.09
N GLN A 7 -2.81 -5.22 9.72
CA GLN A 7 -4.14 -5.66 9.34
C GLN A 7 -4.51 -5.15 7.94
N ALA A 8 -4.20 -3.88 7.66
CA ALA A 8 -4.47 -3.28 6.36
C ALA A 8 -3.68 -3.99 5.26
N LYS A 9 -2.43 -4.34 5.53
CA LYS A 9 -1.61 -5.07 4.57
C LYS A 9 -2.19 -6.44 4.27
N ALA A 10 -2.70 -7.14 5.28
CA ALA A 10 -3.33 -8.44 5.09
C ALA A 10 -4.56 -8.33 4.19
N ILE A 11 -5.38 -7.31 4.41
CA ILE A 11 -6.56 -7.05 3.58
C ILE A 11 -6.16 -6.71 2.14
N PHE A 12 -5.13 -5.90 1.99
CA PHE A 12 -4.60 -5.53 0.68
C PHE A 12 -4.10 -6.76 -0.07
N GLU A 13 -3.36 -7.64 0.60
CA GLU A 13 -2.85 -8.86 -0.02
C GLU A 13 -4.01 -9.78 -0.47
N GLU A 14 -5.06 -9.88 0.33
CA GLU A 14 -6.24 -10.63 -0.03
C GLU A 14 -6.94 -10.02 -1.26
N TYR A 15 -7.06 -8.70 -1.29
CA TYR A 15 -7.60 -7.99 -2.45
C TYR A 15 -6.81 -8.30 -3.72
N LEU A 16 -5.48 -8.36 -3.61
CA LEU A 16 -4.62 -8.65 -4.76
C LEU A 16 -4.84 -10.04 -5.35
N ASN A 17 -5.41 -10.96 -4.58
CA ASN A 17 -5.69 -12.30 -5.09
C ASN A 17 -6.74 -12.31 -6.20
N GLU A 18 -7.49 -11.22 -6.38
CA GLU A 18 -8.43 -11.07 -7.48
C GLU A 18 -7.75 -10.72 -8.81
N TYR A 19 -6.45 -10.47 -8.78
CA TYR A 19 -5.68 -10.05 -9.93
C TYR A 19 -4.59 -11.04 -10.26
N ASP A 20 -4.16 -11.06 -11.52
CA ASP A 20 -3.05 -11.92 -11.96
C ASP A 20 -1.72 -11.27 -11.56
N ARG A 21 -1.12 -11.80 -10.51
CA ARG A 21 0.16 -11.28 -10.00
C ARG A 21 1.33 -11.54 -10.95
N GLU A 22 1.16 -12.40 -11.95
CA GLU A 22 2.18 -12.64 -12.97
C GLU A 22 2.13 -11.62 -14.09
N ASP A 23 1.02 -10.87 -14.20
CA ASP A 23 0.93 -9.77 -15.16
C ASP A 23 1.94 -8.68 -14.79
N GLU A 24 2.75 -8.27 -15.77
CA GLU A 24 3.81 -7.29 -15.53
C GLU A 24 3.29 -5.96 -14.98
N LYS A 25 2.15 -5.51 -15.46
CA LYS A 25 1.55 -4.25 -14.98
C LYS A 25 1.15 -4.36 -13.52
N ILE A 26 0.56 -5.49 -13.14
CA ILE A 26 0.15 -5.74 -11.75
C ILE A 26 1.39 -5.84 -10.86
N LYS A 27 2.40 -6.59 -11.28
CA LYS A 27 3.66 -6.71 -10.56
C LYS A 27 4.30 -5.36 -10.29
N LEU A 28 4.41 -4.54 -11.33
CA LEU A 28 5.03 -3.21 -11.18
C LEU A 28 4.24 -2.33 -10.24
N LYS A 29 2.92 -2.42 -10.29
CA LYS A 29 2.07 -1.63 -9.39
C LYS A 29 2.22 -2.06 -7.94
N ILE A 30 2.35 -3.36 -7.69
CA ILE A 30 2.58 -3.88 -6.34
C ILE A 30 3.93 -3.37 -5.81
N ILE A 31 4.97 -3.46 -6.63
CA ILE A 31 6.31 -2.99 -6.26
C ILE A 31 6.27 -1.48 -5.96
N HIS A 32 5.60 -0.71 -6.82
CA HIS A 32 5.44 0.72 -6.61
C HIS A 32 4.73 1.02 -5.28
N THR A 33 3.64 0.32 -5.01
CA THR A 33 2.86 0.54 -3.79
C THR A 33 3.71 0.32 -2.54
N TYR A 34 4.45 -0.78 -2.48
CA TYR A 34 5.30 -1.05 -1.33
C TYR A 34 6.51 -0.10 -1.26
N GLY A 35 6.99 0.37 -2.40
CA GLY A 35 8.02 1.41 -2.44
C GLY A 35 7.53 2.71 -1.82
N VAL A 36 6.29 3.12 -2.10
CA VAL A 36 5.70 4.33 -1.51
C VAL A 36 5.50 4.15 -0.01
N VAL A 37 5.08 2.95 0.44
CA VAL A 37 4.97 2.65 1.87
C VAL A 37 6.32 2.79 2.56
N LYS A 38 7.37 2.25 1.97
CA LYS A 38 8.73 2.35 2.51
C LYS A 38 9.17 3.80 2.63
N SER A 39 8.91 4.61 1.60
CA SER A 39 9.23 6.03 1.63
C SER A 39 8.46 6.78 2.72
N ALA A 40 7.18 6.48 2.87
CA ALA A 40 6.37 7.09 3.93
C ALA A 40 6.92 6.74 5.31
N ARG A 41 7.39 5.50 5.49
CA ARG A 41 7.99 5.06 6.75
C ARG A 41 9.26 5.83 7.06
N GLU A 42 10.14 5.97 6.07
CA GLU A 42 11.40 6.70 6.23
C GLU A 42 11.17 8.18 6.51
N ILE A 43 10.27 8.82 5.77
CA ILE A 43 9.94 10.22 5.97
C ILE A 43 9.35 10.43 7.36
N GLY A 44 8.45 9.55 7.78
CA GLY A 44 7.84 9.63 9.11
C GLY A 44 8.88 9.55 10.22
N HIS A 45 9.86 8.67 10.08
CA HIS A 45 10.94 8.57 11.06
C HIS A 45 11.78 9.85 11.13
N ARG A 46 12.07 10.43 9.98
CA ARG A 46 12.83 11.69 9.93
C ARG A 46 12.07 12.85 10.54
N MET A 47 10.74 12.84 10.43
CA MET A 47 9.88 13.87 11.00
C MET A 47 9.52 13.58 12.45
N SER A 48 9.96 12.47 12.98
CA SER A 48 9.66 12.04 14.36
C SER A 48 8.17 11.97 14.63
N LEU A 49 7.41 11.45 13.66
CA LEU A 49 5.97 11.26 13.84
C LEU A 49 5.71 10.29 14.99
N ASN A 50 4.62 10.54 15.73
CA ASN A 50 4.20 9.57 16.74
C ASN A 50 3.67 8.31 16.05
N GLU A 51 3.47 7.25 16.83
CA GLU A 51 3.09 5.96 16.26
C GLU A 51 1.78 6.01 15.50
N GLU A 52 0.80 6.74 16.01
CA GLU A 52 -0.51 6.85 15.35
C GLU A 52 -0.40 7.55 14.00
N ASP A 53 0.32 8.67 13.96
CA ASP A 53 0.51 9.41 12.70
C ASP A 53 1.38 8.60 11.73
N GLN A 54 2.35 7.87 12.24
CA GLN A 54 3.20 7.01 11.41
C GLN A 54 2.36 5.91 10.76
N GLN A 55 1.50 5.26 11.51
CA GLN A 55 0.62 4.22 10.96
C GLN A 55 -0.34 4.78 9.93
N LEU A 56 -0.87 5.97 10.18
CA LEU A 56 -1.78 6.62 9.25
C LEU A 56 -1.08 6.94 7.93
N ALA A 57 0.14 7.45 7.99
CA ALA A 57 0.93 7.75 6.79
C ALA A 57 1.19 6.49 5.96
N GLU A 58 1.56 5.40 6.62
CA GLU A 58 1.82 4.13 5.93
C GLU A 58 0.53 3.55 5.35
N LEU A 59 -0.57 3.70 6.05
CA LEU A 59 -1.88 3.23 5.57
C LEU A 59 -2.32 4.00 4.32
N ILE A 60 -2.18 5.32 4.35
CA ILE A 60 -2.50 6.14 3.19
C ILE A 60 -1.63 5.74 2.00
N ALA A 61 -0.34 5.53 2.24
CA ALA A 61 0.59 5.10 1.19
C ALA A 61 0.18 3.76 0.58
N LEU A 62 -0.25 2.81 1.43
CA LEU A 62 -0.68 1.49 0.97
C LEU A 62 -1.92 1.57 0.08
N LEU A 63 -2.86 2.43 0.44
CA LEU A 63 -4.18 2.46 -0.18
C LEU A 63 -4.36 3.54 -1.25
N HIS A 64 -3.36 4.42 -1.44
CA HIS A 64 -3.53 5.60 -2.29
C HIS A 64 -3.88 5.26 -3.74
N ASP A 65 -3.44 4.10 -4.25
CA ASP A 65 -3.64 3.71 -5.64
C ASP A 65 -4.46 2.42 -5.78
N ILE A 66 -5.23 2.07 -4.73
CA ILE A 66 -5.92 0.77 -4.74
C ILE A 66 -6.87 0.63 -5.94
N GLY A 67 -7.51 1.70 -6.38
CA GLY A 67 -8.40 1.69 -7.54
C GLY A 67 -7.68 1.49 -8.86
N ARG A 68 -6.38 1.73 -8.92
CA ARG A 68 -5.62 1.61 -10.16
C ARG A 68 -5.47 0.16 -10.60
N PHE A 69 -5.54 -0.79 -9.68
CA PHE A 69 -5.49 -2.21 -10.03
C PHE A 69 -6.65 -2.60 -10.91
N GLU A 70 -7.84 -2.06 -10.64
CA GLU A 70 -9.01 -2.32 -11.46
C GLU A 70 -8.84 -1.74 -12.86
N GLN A 71 -8.27 -0.55 -12.99
CA GLN A 71 -7.98 0.04 -14.28
C GLN A 71 -7.01 -0.80 -15.10
N LEU A 72 -5.96 -1.32 -14.45
CA LEU A 72 -4.97 -2.16 -15.12
C LEU A 72 -5.57 -3.46 -15.63
N ARG A 73 -6.57 -3.98 -14.94
CA ARG A 73 -7.26 -5.20 -15.36
C ARG A 73 -8.10 -4.96 -16.62
N LEU A 74 -8.63 -3.75 -16.80
CA LEU A 74 -9.49 -3.41 -17.92
C LEU A 74 -8.69 -3.09 -19.20
N TYR A 75 -7.44 -2.76 -19.05
CA TYR A 75 -6.57 -2.38 -20.16
C TYR A 75 -5.34 -3.27 -20.22
#